data_efd9bece2f6c7a433fc6b1c96e2f0aa7
#
_entry.id   efd9bece2f6c7a433fc6b1c96e2f0aa7
#
_cell.length_a   1.000
_cell.length_b   1.000
_cell.length_c   1.000
_cell.angle_alpha   90.00
_cell.angle_beta   90.00
_cell.angle_gamma   90.00
#
_symmetry.space_group_name_H-M   'P 1'
#
loop_
_entity.id
_entity.type
_entity.pdbx_description
1 polymer ?
#
loop_
_entity_poly.entity_id
_entity_poly.type
_entity_poly.pdbx_seq_one_letter_code
_entity_poly.pdbx_strand_id
1 'polypeptide(L)'
;MSWREQYQQGSFRGAAFRTEAEERLGGRRVVAHEFPGRDDPVTEDLGARAKQFSIDCHVIGADFIAQRDALLTALEAAGPGLLVHPQYGRMMAVVFDYSCSHSTEEGGIARFRITFGEAGQAVAAPAAAAAGHETAVAADTVIEEAPEEFEDRFSIKEAASFVEEAAAEIVKGMGEVSQLAAGLRGGVGPALRAFEAGLSFLPANVQSLLRAPLSLALSVTGLVLAVSALGGGGRRTRLQSLEMMVDWQPPEMEAPVRTPQRALEEANRNALTHLFRVVSAAELVRTAGALDYPSYDEAIAVRDSIAARLDRLALEAADRGEDAAAEAFDRLRRALARDIASRGASLARVYQLRLSASEPALVLAHRIYGGETDRRAREAVTLEARAAAVVARNRIAHPSFVPAGVDIELLTNSPDTGERAA
;
A
#
# COMPACT_ATOMS: atom_id res chain seq x y z
N MET A 1 27.95 35.24 24.43
CA MET A 1 28.54 34.74 23.16
C MET A 1 28.34 35.82 22.11
N SER A 2 29.39 36.15 21.36
CA SER A 2 29.34 37.13 20.28
C SER A 2 28.58 36.54 19.08
N TRP A 3 27.81 37.34 18.36
CA TRP A 3 27.14 36.89 17.11
C TRP A 3 28.12 36.26 16.09
N ARG A 4 29.42 36.68 16.15
CA ARG A 4 30.48 36.12 15.29
C ARG A 4 30.84 34.69 15.64
N GLU A 5 30.60 34.23 16.83
CA GLU A 5 30.85 32.85 17.27
C GLU A 5 29.75 31.90 16.87
N GLN A 6 28.57 32.44 16.53
CA GLN A 6 27.41 31.68 16.07
C GLN A 6 27.30 31.64 14.53
N TYR A 7 28.06 32.48 13.85
CA TYR A 7 28.04 32.57 12.39
C TYR A 7 28.76 31.38 11.77
N GLN A 8 28.06 30.64 10.91
CA GLN A 8 28.58 29.49 10.17
C GLN A 8 28.71 29.81 8.69
N GLN A 9 29.64 29.16 8.00
CA GLN A 9 29.71 29.26 6.55
C GLN A 9 28.47 28.61 5.92
N GLY A 10 27.79 29.34 5.05
CA GLY A 10 26.65 28.83 4.30
C GLY A 10 27.03 27.72 3.36
N SER A 11 26.20 26.68 3.28
CA SER A 11 26.32 25.66 2.25
C SER A 11 24.97 25.00 1.94
N PHE A 12 24.80 24.57 0.71
CA PHE A 12 23.63 23.80 0.31
C PHE A 12 24.08 22.49 -0.38
N ARG A 13 23.59 21.36 0.13
CA ARG A 13 24.00 20.00 -0.30
C ARG A 13 25.52 19.82 -0.36
N GLY A 14 26.26 20.48 0.53
CA GLY A 14 27.73 20.43 0.60
C GLY A 14 28.43 21.48 -0.27
N ALA A 15 27.77 22.15 -1.21
CA ALA A 15 28.34 23.27 -1.96
C ALA A 15 28.37 24.52 -1.08
N ALA A 16 29.58 24.98 -0.72
CA ALA A 16 29.79 26.12 0.17
C ALA A 16 29.67 27.44 -0.58
N PHE A 17 29.16 28.48 0.09
CA PHE A 17 29.11 29.86 -0.41
C PHE A 17 29.35 30.85 0.72
N ARG A 18 29.70 32.09 0.37
CA ARG A 18 29.86 33.21 1.31
C ARG A 18 28.64 34.09 1.26
N THR A 19 27.98 34.30 2.40
CA THR A 19 26.75 35.10 2.50
C THR A 19 27.10 36.58 2.63
N GLU A 20 26.42 37.44 1.86
CA GLU A 20 26.45 38.88 1.94
C GLU A 20 25.30 39.46 2.73
N ALA A 21 24.10 38.98 2.42
CA ALA A 21 22.85 39.39 3.06
C ALA A 21 21.88 38.23 3.14
N GLU A 22 20.98 38.30 4.11
CA GLU A 22 19.91 37.31 4.26
C GLU A 22 18.62 37.97 4.75
N GLU A 23 17.50 37.45 4.26
CA GLU A 23 16.17 37.86 4.67
C GLU A 23 15.34 36.61 5.00
N ARG A 24 14.60 36.66 6.11
CA ARG A 24 13.67 35.60 6.49
C ARG A 24 12.25 36.13 6.40
N LEU A 25 11.43 35.49 5.58
CA LEU A 25 10.00 35.72 5.46
C LEU A 25 9.25 34.62 6.20
N GLY A 26 8.28 35.02 7.00
CA GLY A 26 7.42 34.11 7.76
C GLY A 26 6.14 34.82 8.18
N GLY A 27 5.29 34.14 8.91
CA GLY A 27 4.02 34.70 9.38
C GLY A 27 2.95 33.63 9.59
N ARG A 28 1.70 34.10 9.71
CA ARG A 28 0.53 33.22 9.82
C ARG A 28 -0.38 33.45 8.62
N ARG A 29 -1.15 32.42 8.27
CA ARG A 29 -2.23 32.53 7.30
C ARG A 29 -3.45 33.02 8.07
N VAL A 30 -3.81 34.28 7.88
CA VAL A 30 -4.95 34.88 8.55
C VAL A 30 -5.95 35.30 7.47
N VAL A 31 -7.21 34.92 7.63
CA VAL A 31 -8.33 35.41 6.83
C VAL A 31 -9.12 36.36 7.69
N ALA A 32 -9.34 37.58 7.18
CA ALA A 32 -10.20 38.55 7.80
C ALA A 32 -11.60 38.49 7.15
N HIS A 33 -12.60 38.20 7.96
CA HIS A 33 -14.01 38.23 7.56
C HIS A 33 -14.61 39.61 7.91
N GLU A 34 -14.94 40.37 6.90
CA GLU A 34 -15.59 41.67 7.07
C GLU A 34 -17.11 41.54 6.86
N PHE A 35 -17.89 42.06 7.81
CA PHE A 35 -19.33 41.95 7.75
C PHE A 35 -19.92 43.36 7.55
N PRO A 36 -20.87 43.55 6.62
CA PRO A 36 -21.55 44.84 6.43
C PRO A 36 -22.18 45.34 7.73
N GLY A 37 -21.85 46.60 8.13
CA GLY A 37 -22.35 47.21 9.35
C GLY A 37 -21.60 46.89 10.64
N ARG A 38 -20.43 46.27 10.53
CA ARG A 38 -19.47 46.09 11.63
C ARG A 38 -18.14 46.72 11.28
N ASP A 39 -17.59 47.50 12.21
CA ASP A 39 -16.27 48.13 12.03
C ASP A 39 -15.11 47.21 12.37
N ASP A 40 -15.35 46.17 13.19
CA ASP A 40 -14.32 45.18 13.60
C ASP A 40 -14.43 43.90 12.76
N PRO A 41 -13.37 43.52 12.04
CA PRO A 41 -13.32 42.26 11.32
C PRO A 41 -13.13 41.07 12.28
N VAL A 42 -13.67 39.91 11.95
CA VAL A 42 -13.37 38.66 12.61
C VAL A 42 -12.21 38.01 11.88
N THR A 43 -11.10 37.77 12.59
CA THR A 43 -9.90 37.13 12.02
C THR A 43 -9.86 35.65 12.36
N GLU A 44 -9.72 34.82 11.35
CA GLU A 44 -9.49 33.37 11.47
C GLU A 44 -8.04 33.05 11.16
N ASP A 45 -7.39 32.32 12.08
CA ASP A 45 -6.00 31.91 11.94
C ASP A 45 -5.92 30.49 11.39
N LEU A 46 -5.49 30.32 10.14
CA LEU A 46 -5.36 29.06 9.42
C LEU A 46 -3.98 28.39 9.58
N GLY A 47 -3.20 28.79 10.58
CA GLY A 47 -1.91 28.20 10.90
C GLY A 47 -0.69 28.96 10.36
N ALA A 48 0.51 28.43 10.62
CA ALA A 48 1.76 29.08 10.24
C ALA A 48 1.97 29.05 8.70
N ARG A 49 2.47 30.17 8.16
CA ARG A 49 2.95 30.22 6.77
C ARG A 49 4.32 29.55 6.67
N ALA A 50 4.59 28.85 5.56
CA ALA A 50 5.89 28.29 5.29
C ALA A 50 6.96 29.39 5.36
N LYS A 51 8.05 29.14 6.09
CA LYS A 51 9.16 30.07 6.19
C LYS A 51 9.97 30.04 4.91
N GLN A 52 10.37 31.21 4.44
CA GLN A 52 11.24 31.40 3.30
C GLN A 52 12.51 32.14 3.72
N PHE A 53 13.63 31.77 3.12
CA PHE A 53 14.93 32.39 3.36
C PHE A 53 15.47 32.86 2.03
N SER A 54 15.69 34.17 1.87
CA SER A 54 16.36 34.72 0.72
C SER A 54 17.81 35.03 1.12
N ILE A 55 18.76 34.43 0.42
CA ILE A 55 20.19 34.52 0.72
C ILE A 55 20.90 35.10 -0.49
N ASP A 56 21.47 36.30 -0.31
CA ASP A 56 22.41 36.89 -1.24
C ASP A 56 23.83 36.39 -0.89
N CYS A 57 24.48 35.70 -1.81
CA CYS A 57 25.75 35.08 -1.55
C CYS A 57 26.67 35.09 -2.80
N HIS A 58 27.94 34.77 -2.59
CA HIS A 58 28.88 34.67 -3.66
C HIS A 58 29.89 33.54 -3.46
N VAL A 59 30.48 33.09 -4.55
CA VAL A 59 31.66 32.24 -4.57
C VAL A 59 32.80 33.02 -5.21
N ILE A 60 34.01 32.92 -4.65
CA ILE A 60 35.19 33.71 -5.04
C ILE A 60 36.47 32.89 -4.90
N GLY A 61 37.41 33.08 -5.77
CA GLY A 61 38.72 32.45 -5.73
C GLY A 61 39.25 32.06 -7.11
N ALA A 62 40.42 31.46 -7.15
CA ALA A 62 41.02 31.00 -8.40
C ALA A 62 40.20 29.88 -9.08
N ASP A 63 39.45 29.13 -8.30
CA ASP A 63 38.57 28.00 -8.67
C ASP A 63 37.09 28.35 -8.64
N PHE A 64 36.74 29.66 -8.68
CA PHE A 64 35.36 30.13 -8.57
C PHE A 64 34.41 29.50 -9.61
N ILE A 65 34.91 29.15 -10.80
CA ILE A 65 34.12 28.49 -11.85
C ILE A 65 33.67 27.10 -11.38
N ALA A 66 34.59 26.32 -10.82
CA ALA A 66 34.26 25.00 -10.29
C ALA A 66 33.30 25.07 -9.10
N GLN A 67 33.51 26.05 -8.21
CA GLN A 67 32.58 26.28 -7.06
C GLN A 67 31.20 26.74 -7.54
N ARG A 68 31.12 27.62 -8.55
CA ARG A 68 29.86 28.05 -9.18
C ARG A 68 29.10 26.85 -9.75
N ASP A 69 29.79 26.02 -10.54
CA ASP A 69 29.17 24.88 -11.21
C ASP A 69 28.71 23.81 -10.21
N ALA A 70 29.47 23.60 -9.13
CA ALA A 70 29.06 22.73 -8.03
C ALA A 70 27.81 23.27 -7.31
N LEU A 71 27.74 24.60 -7.08
CA LEU A 71 26.57 25.22 -6.45
C LEU A 71 25.33 25.16 -7.39
N LEU A 72 25.51 25.43 -8.69
CA LEU A 72 24.41 25.31 -9.67
C LEU A 72 23.87 23.87 -9.70
N THR A 73 24.76 22.88 -9.78
CA THR A 73 24.36 21.46 -9.74
C THR A 73 23.57 21.12 -8.45
N ALA A 74 24.00 21.66 -7.31
CA ALA A 74 23.32 21.45 -6.04
C ALA A 74 21.94 22.14 -6.00
N LEU A 75 21.78 23.31 -6.63
CA LEU A 75 20.52 24.06 -6.67
C LEU A 75 19.51 23.43 -7.64
N GLU A 76 19.97 22.87 -8.76
CA GLU A 76 19.13 22.24 -9.80
C GLU A 76 18.71 20.81 -9.45
N ALA A 77 19.38 20.19 -8.49
CA ALA A 77 19.04 18.83 -8.09
C ALA A 77 17.64 18.76 -7.43
N ALA A 78 16.82 17.80 -7.87
CA ALA A 78 15.45 17.64 -7.42
C ALA A 78 15.34 17.30 -5.92
N GLY A 79 14.23 17.74 -5.30
CA GLY A 79 13.86 17.42 -3.92
C GLY A 79 14.54 18.30 -2.84
N PRO A 80 14.23 18.08 -1.56
CA PRO A 80 14.80 18.82 -0.45
C PRO A 80 16.29 18.51 -0.25
N GLY A 81 17.09 19.52 0.11
CA GLY A 81 18.50 19.40 0.41
C GLY A 81 18.85 19.96 1.78
N LEU A 82 19.99 19.52 2.33
CA LEU A 82 20.51 20.07 3.58
C LEU A 82 21.07 21.46 3.33
N LEU A 83 20.45 22.49 3.89
CA LEU A 83 20.92 23.85 3.96
C LEU A 83 21.59 24.07 5.32
N VAL A 84 22.86 24.47 5.30
CA VAL A 84 23.54 25.06 6.46
C VAL A 84 23.36 26.56 6.36
N HIS A 85 22.39 27.08 7.12
CA HIS A 85 22.11 28.52 7.14
C HIS A 85 23.11 29.23 8.05
N PRO A 86 23.66 30.40 7.67
CA PRO A 86 24.68 31.08 8.46
C PRO A 86 24.29 31.38 9.89
N GLN A 87 23.03 31.75 10.15
CA GLN A 87 22.53 32.13 11.48
C GLN A 87 21.53 31.12 12.08
N TYR A 88 20.77 30.37 11.24
CA TYR A 88 19.71 29.47 11.73
C TYR A 88 20.14 28.00 11.81
N GLY A 89 21.40 27.70 11.49
CA GLY A 89 21.96 26.37 11.58
C GLY A 89 21.52 25.43 10.45
N ARG A 90 21.43 24.13 10.72
CA ARG A 90 21.15 23.11 9.73
C ARG A 90 19.64 22.87 9.60
N MET A 91 19.13 22.91 8.37
CA MET A 91 17.73 22.61 8.07
C MET A 91 17.59 21.96 6.69
N MET A 92 16.50 21.23 6.51
CA MET A 92 16.12 20.76 5.16
C MET A 92 15.38 21.87 4.45
N ALA A 93 15.82 22.21 3.24
CA ALA A 93 15.27 23.29 2.44
C ALA A 93 15.05 22.86 0.99
N VAL A 94 14.08 23.47 0.34
CA VAL A 94 13.81 23.35 -1.10
C VAL A 94 14.15 24.68 -1.74
N VAL A 95 14.77 24.66 -2.90
CA VAL A 95 15.05 25.84 -3.71
C VAL A 95 13.78 26.22 -4.46
N PHE A 96 13.29 27.45 -4.25
CA PHE A 96 12.16 28.00 -5.01
C PHE A 96 12.62 28.70 -6.27
N ASP A 97 13.66 29.50 -6.13
CA ASP A 97 14.22 30.30 -7.22
C ASP A 97 15.69 30.66 -6.93
N TYR A 98 16.46 30.87 -7.98
CA TYR A 98 17.81 31.39 -7.85
C TYR A 98 18.18 32.21 -9.07
N SER A 99 19.08 33.17 -8.88
CA SER A 99 19.76 33.87 -9.96
C SER A 99 21.27 33.83 -9.74
N CYS A 100 22.04 33.70 -10.83
CA CYS A 100 23.49 33.75 -10.83
C CYS A 100 23.93 34.85 -11.74
N SER A 101 24.79 35.74 -11.26
CA SER A 101 25.36 36.83 -12.02
C SER A 101 26.87 36.90 -11.87
N HIS A 102 27.56 37.26 -12.94
CA HIS A 102 29.00 37.50 -12.94
C HIS A 102 29.31 38.66 -13.87
N SER A 103 30.33 39.42 -13.52
CA SER A 103 30.81 40.57 -14.29
C SER A 103 32.24 40.34 -14.74
N THR A 104 32.55 40.81 -15.93
CA THR A 104 33.94 40.83 -16.44
C THR A 104 34.78 41.89 -15.77
N GLU A 105 34.15 42.90 -15.14
CA GLU A 105 34.87 43.97 -14.42
C GLU A 105 35.37 43.49 -13.06
N GLU A 106 34.66 42.55 -12.43
CA GLU A 106 35.02 41.93 -11.16
C GLU A 106 35.39 40.47 -11.41
N GLY A 107 36.54 40.21 -12.01
CA GLY A 107 36.95 38.84 -12.32
C GLY A 107 37.13 37.97 -11.08
N GLY A 108 36.76 36.66 -11.19
CA GLY A 108 36.98 35.68 -10.14
C GLY A 108 35.87 35.58 -9.09
N ILE A 109 34.67 36.14 -9.36
CA ILE A 109 33.53 36.10 -8.47
C ILE A 109 32.23 35.75 -9.23
N ALA A 110 31.38 34.93 -8.65
CA ALA A 110 29.99 34.74 -9.09
C ALA A 110 29.05 35.02 -7.92
N ARG A 111 28.03 35.89 -8.15
CA ARG A 111 27.04 36.25 -7.17
C ARG A 111 25.74 35.49 -7.39
N PHE A 112 25.14 35.03 -6.30
CA PHE A 112 23.90 34.32 -6.30
C PHE A 112 22.88 35.02 -5.39
N ARG A 113 21.64 35.04 -5.83
CA ARG A 113 20.50 35.28 -4.99
C ARG A 113 19.65 34.02 -4.99
N ILE A 114 19.43 33.39 -3.83
CA ILE A 114 18.77 32.09 -3.72
C ILE A 114 17.61 32.23 -2.74
N THR A 115 16.44 31.80 -3.14
CA THR A 115 15.25 31.71 -2.27
C THR A 115 14.99 30.27 -1.89
N PHE A 116 15.18 29.98 -0.62
CA PHE A 116 14.90 28.68 -0.03
C PHE A 116 13.56 28.71 0.70
N GLY A 117 12.80 27.62 0.61
CA GLY A 117 11.69 27.33 1.50
C GLY A 117 12.09 26.28 2.53
N GLU A 118 11.65 26.43 3.80
CA GLU A 118 11.77 25.36 4.78
C GLU A 118 11.02 24.14 4.22
N ALA A 119 11.74 23.06 3.96
CA ALA A 119 11.11 21.79 3.71
C ALA A 119 10.50 21.40 5.05
N GLY A 120 9.19 21.60 5.22
CA GLY A 120 8.45 20.97 6.29
C GLY A 120 8.82 19.48 6.26
N GLN A 121 8.74 18.80 7.41
CA GLN A 121 8.62 17.36 7.32
C GLN A 121 7.54 17.15 6.28
N ALA A 122 7.92 16.63 5.12
CA ALA A 122 6.95 16.01 4.28
C ALA A 122 6.22 15.07 5.24
N VAL A 123 4.99 15.41 5.61
CA VAL A 123 4.00 14.36 5.67
C VAL A 123 4.12 13.84 4.25
N ALA A 124 4.95 12.82 4.09
CA ALA A 124 4.98 12.05 2.88
C ALA A 124 3.50 11.78 2.65
N ALA A 125 2.91 12.43 1.65
CA ALA A 125 1.75 11.84 1.04
C ALA A 125 2.19 10.39 0.89
N PRO A 126 1.55 9.44 1.59
CA PRO A 126 2.04 8.07 1.61
C PRO A 126 2.31 7.77 0.15
N ALA A 127 3.57 7.53 -0.15
CA ALA A 127 3.98 7.38 -1.52
C ALA A 127 3.07 6.30 -2.07
N ALA A 128 2.29 6.60 -3.10
CA ALA A 128 1.56 5.60 -3.87
C ALA A 128 2.51 4.48 -4.37
N ALA A 129 3.82 4.71 -4.23
CA ALA A 129 4.91 3.78 -4.48
C ALA A 129 5.02 2.60 -3.50
N ALA A 130 4.29 2.58 -2.40
CA ALA A 130 4.32 1.45 -1.47
C ALA A 130 2.96 0.79 -1.28
N ALA A 131 2.03 1.01 -2.22
CA ALA A 131 0.78 0.26 -2.20
C ALA A 131 1.08 -1.24 -2.16
N GLY A 132 0.70 -1.90 -1.08
CA GLY A 132 0.98 -3.32 -0.86
C GLY A 132 2.37 -3.66 -0.30
N HIS A 133 3.25 -2.70 -0.03
CA HIS A 133 4.58 -3.01 0.51
C HIS A 133 4.51 -3.61 1.93
N GLU A 134 3.72 -3.02 2.82
CA GLU A 134 3.56 -3.56 4.17
C GLU A 134 2.93 -4.96 4.17
N THR A 135 1.94 -5.18 3.32
CA THR A 135 1.32 -6.50 3.17
C THR A 135 2.26 -7.52 2.54
N ALA A 136 3.09 -7.10 1.58
CA ALA A 136 4.09 -7.99 0.98
C ALA A 136 5.15 -8.40 2.02
N VAL A 137 5.71 -7.46 2.77
CA VAL A 137 6.71 -7.75 3.82
C VAL A 137 6.13 -8.65 4.90
N ALA A 138 4.91 -8.38 5.38
CA ALA A 138 4.27 -9.22 6.38
C ALA A 138 3.99 -10.64 5.85
N ALA A 139 3.58 -10.77 4.58
CA ALA A 139 3.35 -12.05 3.94
C ALA A 139 4.66 -12.83 3.74
N ASP A 140 5.73 -12.17 3.28
CA ASP A 140 7.06 -12.78 3.11
C ASP A 140 7.56 -13.34 4.45
N THR A 141 7.50 -12.55 5.52
CA THR A 141 7.91 -12.99 6.86
C THR A 141 7.14 -14.25 7.30
N VAL A 142 5.81 -14.25 7.15
CA VAL A 142 4.98 -15.40 7.56
C VAL A 142 5.27 -16.65 6.70
N ILE A 143 5.49 -16.47 5.39
CA ILE A 143 5.79 -17.57 4.47
C ILE A 143 7.17 -18.18 4.76
N GLU A 144 8.14 -17.35 5.14
CA GLU A 144 9.49 -17.80 5.51
C GLU A 144 9.51 -18.55 6.86
N GLU A 145 8.74 -18.09 7.86
CA GLU A 145 8.65 -18.69 9.19
C GLU A 145 7.83 -20.00 9.21
N ALA A 146 6.77 -20.10 8.40
CA ALA A 146 5.81 -21.21 8.44
C ALA A 146 6.40 -22.61 8.23
N PRO A 147 7.38 -22.88 7.33
CA PRO A 147 7.98 -24.20 7.18
C PRO A 147 8.77 -24.67 8.40
N GLU A 148 9.50 -23.79 9.07
CA GLU A 148 10.28 -24.09 10.28
C GLU A 148 9.33 -24.38 11.46
N GLU A 149 8.29 -23.55 11.64
CA GLU A 149 7.25 -23.78 12.65
C GLU A 149 6.53 -25.12 12.44
N PHE A 150 6.29 -25.50 11.18
CA PHE A 150 5.70 -26.78 10.85
C PHE A 150 6.63 -27.94 11.20
N GLU A 151 7.94 -27.85 10.92
CA GLU A 151 8.92 -28.89 11.23
C GLU A 151 8.96 -29.20 12.73
N ASP A 152 8.83 -28.18 13.58
CA ASP A 152 8.83 -28.33 15.03
C ASP A 152 7.57 -29.04 15.57
N ARG A 153 6.46 -28.96 14.86
CA ARG A 153 5.13 -29.45 15.29
C ARG A 153 4.77 -30.83 14.68
N PHE A 154 5.29 -31.11 13.48
CA PHE A 154 4.93 -32.29 12.73
C PHE A 154 5.90 -33.45 13.00
N SER A 155 5.38 -34.62 13.33
CA SER A 155 6.22 -35.80 13.52
C SER A 155 5.48 -37.10 13.17
N ILE A 156 6.16 -37.98 12.44
CA ILE A 156 5.70 -39.37 12.19
C ILE A 156 6.64 -40.38 12.79
N LYS A 157 7.56 -39.99 13.68
CA LYS A 157 8.45 -40.88 14.38
C LYS A 157 7.60 -41.83 15.25
N GLU A 158 7.79 -43.14 15.06
CA GLU A 158 7.03 -44.18 15.77
C GLU A 158 5.51 -44.10 15.58
N ALA A 159 5.04 -43.43 14.51
CA ALA A 159 3.63 -43.32 14.19
C ALA A 159 3.07 -44.66 13.70
N ALA A 160 1.83 -44.96 14.08
CA ALA A 160 1.09 -46.05 13.50
C ALA A 160 0.72 -45.74 12.03
N SER A 161 0.53 -46.79 11.19
CA SER A 161 0.24 -46.61 9.76
C SER A 161 -0.94 -45.71 9.48
N PHE A 162 -1.98 -45.76 10.30
CA PHE A 162 -3.17 -44.92 10.13
C PHE A 162 -2.88 -43.41 10.33
N VAL A 163 -1.85 -43.06 11.15
CA VAL A 163 -1.42 -41.67 11.33
C VAL A 163 -0.74 -41.14 10.05
N GLU A 164 0.12 -41.97 9.43
CA GLU A 164 0.73 -41.64 8.14
C GLU A 164 -0.32 -41.54 7.02
N GLU A 165 -1.30 -42.46 7.01
CA GLU A 165 -2.40 -42.48 6.04
C GLU A 165 -3.29 -41.22 6.18
N ALA A 166 -3.65 -40.83 7.42
CA ALA A 166 -4.44 -39.63 7.69
C ALA A 166 -3.68 -38.35 7.24
N ALA A 167 -2.37 -38.27 7.52
CA ALA A 167 -1.56 -37.14 7.05
C ALA A 167 -1.48 -37.08 5.52
N ALA A 168 -1.33 -38.23 4.85
CA ALA A 168 -1.33 -38.29 3.38
C ALA A 168 -2.70 -37.86 2.78
N GLU A 169 -3.81 -38.23 3.42
CA GLU A 169 -5.15 -37.82 2.98
C GLU A 169 -5.34 -36.29 3.11
N ILE A 170 -4.84 -35.69 4.17
CA ILE A 170 -4.85 -34.22 4.36
C ILE A 170 -4.07 -33.54 3.24
N VAL A 171 -2.86 -34.01 2.94
CA VAL A 171 -2.04 -33.46 1.84
C VAL A 171 -2.74 -33.60 0.49
N LYS A 172 -3.41 -34.72 0.25
CA LYS A 172 -4.23 -34.92 -0.95
C LYS A 172 -5.38 -33.90 -1.03
N GLY A 173 -6.12 -33.69 0.07
CA GLY A 173 -7.18 -32.69 0.14
C GLY A 173 -6.69 -31.26 -0.11
N MET A 174 -5.50 -30.89 0.36
CA MET A 174 -4.85 -29.63 0.04
C MET A 174 -4.60 -29.49 -1.48
N GLY A 175 -4.15 -30.57 -2.13
CA GLY A 175 -3.97 -30.61 -3.58
C GLY A 175 -5.29 -30.41 -4.33
N GLU A 176 -6.36 -31.08 -3.91
CA GLU A 176 -7.68 -30.98 -4.51
C GLU A 176 -8.25 -29.55 -4.43
N VAL A 177 -8.21 -28.91 -3.25
CA VAL A 177 -8.66 -27.52 -3.11
C VAL A 177 -7.79 -26.53 -3.88
N SER A 178 -6.48 -26.77 -3.95
CA SER A 178 -5.56 -25.97 -4.76
C SER A 178 -5.88 -26.08 -6.25
N GLN A 179 -6.26 -27.27 -6.72
CA GLN A 179 -6.71 -27.50 -8.10
C GLN A 179 -8.02 -26.75 -8.40
N LEU A 180 -8.99 -26.77 -7.49
CA LEU A 180 -10.22 -26.00 -7.62
C LEU A 180 -9.93 -24.48 -7.67
N ALA A 181 -9.07 -23.99 -6.78
CA ALA A 181 -8.65 -22.60 -6.73
C ALA A 181 -7.93 -22.17 -8.01
N ALA A 182 -7.04 -23.02 -8.55
CA ALA A 182 -6.37 -22.79 -9.82
C ALA A 182 -7.35 -22.79 -11.01
N GLY A 183 -8.33 -23.67 -11.00
CA GLY A 183 -9.41 -23.72 -12.00
C GLY A 183 -10.23 -22.43 -12.05
N LEU A 184 -10.50 -21.79 -10.91
CA LEU A 184 -11.15 -20.49 -10.86
C LEU A 184 -10.29 -19.39 -11.49
N ARG A 185 -8.98 -19.40 -11.22
CA ARG A 185 -8.05 -18.39 -11.77
C ARG A 185 -7.86 -18.57 -13.27
N GLY A 186 -7.77 -19.80 -13.72
CA GLY A 186 -7.32 -20.11 -15.06
C GLY A 186 -5.85 -19.68 -15.26
N GLY A 187 -5.31 -19.97 -16.40
CA GLY A 187 -3.95 -19.55 -16.72
C GLY A 187 -3.36 -20.39 -17.85
N VAL A 188 -2.29 -19.89 -18.45
CA VAL A 188 -1.51 -20.57 -19.49
C VAL A 188 -0.02 -20.30 -19.24
N GLY A 189 0.83 -21.17 -19.79
CA GLY A 189 2.26 -20.91 -19.82
C GLY A 189 3.03 -21.46 -18.60
N PRO A 190 4.16 -20.80 -18.20
CA PRO A 190 5.07 -21.34 -17.20
C PRO A 190 4.45 -21.51 -15.81
N ALA A 191 3.60 -20.58 -15.38
CA ALA A 191 2.97 -20.63 -14.06
C ALA A 191 2.02 -21.83 -13.92
N LEU A 192 1.20 -22.13 -14.95
CA LEU A 192 0.34 -23.30 -14.95
C LEU A 192 1.14 -24.59 -14.91
N ARG A 193 2.22 -24.69 -15.70
CA ARG A 193 3.09 -25.86 -15.69
C ARG A 193 3.77 -26.07 -14.33
N ALA A 194 4.21 -25.01 -13.68
CA ALA A 194 4.80 -25.09 -12.33
C ALA A 194 3.76 -25.58 -11.31
N PHE A 195 2.52 -25.08 -11.39
CA PHE A 195 1.42 -25.57 -10.55
C PHE A 195 1.11 -27.05 -10.79
N GLU A 196 0.95 -27.48 -12.05
CA GLU A 196 0.66 -28.86 -12.42
C GLU A 196 1.81 -29.81 -11.98
N ALA A 197 3.06 -29.37 -12.10
CA ALA A 197 4.22 -30.12 -11.61
C ALA A 197 4.18 -30.30 -10.09
N GLY A 198 3.90 -29.25 -9.32
CA GLY A 198 3.76 -29.32 -7.86
C GLY A 198 2.58 -30.20 -7.43
N LEU A 199 1.44 -30.04 -8.10
CA LEU A 199 0.24 -30.85 -7.86
C LEU A 199 0.48 -32.34 -8.12
N SER A 200 1.27 -32.69 -9.13
CA SER A 200 1.64 -34.07 -9.42
C SER A 200 2.71 -34.61 -8.48
N PHE A 201 3.64 -33.76 -8.05
CA PHE A 201 4.78 -34.14 -7.19
C PHE A 201 4.34 -34.52 -5.78
N LEU A 202 3.44 -33.79 -5.16
CA LEU A 202 3.01 -34.01 -3.77
C LEU A 202 2.43 -35.41 -3.55
N PRO A 203 1.37 -35.88 -4.25
CA PRO A 203 0.82 -37.21 -4.03
C PRO A 203 1.79 -38.35 -4.38
N ALA A 204 2.60 -38.15 -5.44
CA ALA A 204 3.54 -39.18 -5.88
C ALA A 204 4.66 -39.44 -4.84
N ASN A 205 5.03 -38.43 -4.06
CA ASN A 205 6.15 -38.49 -3.11
C ASN A 205 5.70 -38.37 -1.65
N VAL A 206 4.41 -38.42 -1.35
CA VAL A 206 3.86 -38.09 -0.02
C VAL A 206 4.51 -38.96 1.08
N GLN A 207 4.71 -40.26 0.88
CA GLN A 207 5.30 -41.14 1.87
C GLN A 207 6.76 -40.78 2.23
N SER A 208 7.54 -40.29 1.25
CA SER A 208 8.91 -39.83 1.51
C SER A 208 8.91 -38.43 2.13
N LEU A 209 7.99 -37.57 1.73
CA LEU A 209 7.83 -36.20 2.24
C LEU A 209 7.37 -36.17 3.70
N LEU A 210 6.47 -37.06 4.12
CA LEU A 210 6.07 -37.23 5.52
C LEU A 210 7.28 -37.49 6.46
N ARG A 211 8.32 -38.12 5.94
CA ARG A 211 9.58 -38.41 6.68
C ARG A 211 10.60 -37.27 6.60
N ALA A 212 10.30 -36.22 5.84
CA ALA A 212 11.12 -35.03 5.68
C ALA A 212 10.22 -33.78 5.86
N PRO A 213 9.83 -33.43 7.10
CA PRO A 213 8.82 -32.42 7.38
C PRO A 213 9.08 -31.06 6.71
N LEU A 214 10.33 -30.60 6.76
CA LEU A 214 10.69 -29.32 6.08
C LEU A 214 10.44 -29.39 4.56
N SER A 215 10.80 -30.53 3.92
CA SER A 215 10.57 -30.71 2.48
C SER A 215 9.09 -30.78 2.14
N LEU A 216 8.28 -31.39 3.01
CA LEU A 216 6.81 -31.37 2.89
C LEU A 216 6.27 -29.96 2.99
N ALA A 217 6.69 -29.21 4.01
CA ALA A 217 6.27 -27.82 4.20
C ALA A 217 6.61 -26.94 3.01
N LEU A 218 7.83 -27.01 2.50
CA LEU A 218 8.25 -26.27 1.33
C LEU A 218 7.46 -26.66 0.06
N SER A 219 7.11 -27.95 -0.08
CA SER A 219 6.30 -28.41 -1.22
C SER A 219 4.87 -27.90 -1.15
N VAL A 220 4.24 -27.89 0.05
CA VAL A 220 2.90 -27.34 0.28
C VAL A 220 2.92 -25.82 0.07
N THR A 221 3.89 -25.12 0.63
CA THR A 221 4.10 -23.68 0.41
C THR A 221 4.25 -23.35 -1.07
N GLY A 222 5.10 -24.10 -1.78
CA GLY A 222 5.31 -23.95 -3.22
C GLY A 222 4.03 -24.14 -4.04
N LEU A 223 3.14 -25.07 -3.64
CA LEU A 223 1.85 -25.27 -4.29
C LEU A 223 0.93 -24.05 -4.13
N VAL A 224 0.85 -23.49 -2.93
CA VAL A 224 0.05 -22.27 -2.65
C VAL A 224 0.57 -21.08 -3.45
N LEU A 225 1.89 -20.86 -3.46
CA LEU A 225 2.54 -19.81 -4.22
C LEU A 225 2.30 -19.96 -5.73
N ALA A 226 2.32 -21.20 -6.24
CA ALA A 226 2.03 -21.48 -7.64
C ALA A 226 0.59 -21.13 -8.03
N VAL A 227 -0.41 -21.40 -7.16
CA VAL A 227 -1.80 -20.92 -7.35
C VAL A 227 -1.84 -19.40 -7.36
N SER A 228 -1.15 -18.75 -6.44
CA SER A 228 -1.10 -17.28 -6.37
C SER A 228 -0.47 -16.66 -7.63
N ALA A 229 0.54 -17.30 -8.21
CA ALA A 229 1.24 -16.86 -9.42
C ALA A 229 0.41 -16.99 -10.71
N LEU A 230 -0.72 -17.72 -10.71
CA LEU A 230 -1.62 -17.81 -11.87
C LEU A 230 -2.23 -16.44 -12.16
N GLY A 231 -1.90 -15.86 -13.30
CA GLY A 231 -2.23 -14.48 -13.67
C GLY A 231 -3.66 -14.27 -14.17
N GLY A 232 -4.46 -15.31 -14.27
CA GLY A 232 -5.83 -15.24 -14.82
C GLY A 232 -6.86 -14.75 -13.81
N GLY A 233 -8.04 -14.44 -14.34
CA GLY A 233 -9.17 -13.96 -13.53
C GLY A 233 -9.11 -12.49 -13.12
N GLY A 234 -10.30 -11.93 -12.87
CA GLY A 234 -10.42 -10.58 -12.33
C GLY A 234 -10.09 -10.52 -10.83
N ARG A 235 -10.06 -9.31 -10.28
CA ARG A 235 -9.79 -9.02 -8.86
C ARG A 235 -10.56 -9.95 -7.90
N ARG A 236 -11.88 -10.03 -8.08
CA ARG A 236 -12.75 -10.87 -7.25
C ARG A 236 -12.35 -12.34 -7.30
N THR A 237 -12.05 -12.86 -8.47
CA THR A 237 -11.66 -14.26 -8.67
C THR A 237 -10.34 -14.59 -7.98
N ARG A 238 -9.37 -13.66 -8.02
CA ARG A 238 -8.09 -13.81 -7.34
C ARG A 238 -8.25 -13.92 -5.82
N LEU A 239 -9.11 -13.10 -5.22
CA LEU A 239 -9.40 -13.19 -3.79
C LEU A 239 -10.14 -14.46 -3.46
N GLN A 240 -11.23 -14.78 -4.19
CA GLN A 240 -12.04 -15.98 -3.95
C GLN A 240 -11.25 -17.28 -4.01
N SER A 241 -10.27 -17.40 -4.92
CA SER A 241 -9.42 -18.59 -5.01
C SER A 241 -8.58 -18.80 -3.73
N LEU A 242 -8.03 -17.73 -3.17
CA LEU A 242 -7.24 -17.80 -1.93
C LEU A 242 -8.13 -17.90 -0.70
N GLU A 243 -9.28 -17.22 -0.67
CA GLU A 243 -10.28 -17.37 0.40
C GLU A 243 -10.74 -18.83 0.55
N MET A 244 -10.95 -19.53 -0.58
CA MET A 244 -11.31 -20.97 -0.59
C MET A 244 -10.21 -21.81 0.07
N MET A 245 -8.95 -21.51 -0.16
CA MET A 245 -7.82 -22.22 0.43
C MET A 245 -7.66 -21.89 1.92
N VAL A 246 -7.88 -20.65 2.33
CA VAL A 246 -7.87 -20.21 3.74
C VAL A 246 -9.02 -20.85 4.53
N ASP A 247 -10.21 -20.93 3.93
CA ASP A 247 -11.40 -21.49 4.56
C ASP A 247 -11.47 -23.03 4.50
N TRP A 248 -10.51 -23.69 3.84
CA TRP A 248 -10.47 -25.14 3.71
C TRP A 248 -10.36 -25.84 5.08
N GLN A 249 -11.12 -26.92 5.24
CA GLN A 249 -11.15 -27.77 6.42
C GLN A 249 -10.64 -29.18 6.07
N PRO A 250 -9.75 -29.75 6.88
CA PRO A 250 -9.33 -31.13 6.69
C PRO A 250 -10.47 -32.09 7.00
N PRO A 251 -10.43 -33.34 6.48
CA PRO A 251 -11.38 -34.39 6.83
C PRO A 251 -11.50 -34.55 8.35
N GLU A 252 -12.67 -34.92 8.83
CA GLU A 252 -12.87 -35.19 10.27
C GLU A 252 -12.07 -36.45 10.67
N MET A 253 -11.66 -36.49 11.93
CA MET A 253 -11.00 -37.67 12.48
C MET A 253 -12.02 -38.81 12.61
N GLU A 254 -11.63 -40.01 12.20
CA GLU A 254 -12.51 -41.19 12.26
C GLU A 254 -12.85 -41.63 13.71
N ALA A 255 -11.98 -41.31 14.67
CA ALA A 255 -12.13 -41.72 16.04
C ALA A 255 -11.71 -40.62 17.02
N PRO A 256 -12.30 -40.57 18.23
CA PRO A 256 -11.95 -39.62 19.25
C PRO A 256 -10.53 -39.82 19.80
N VAL A 257 -9.90 -38.73 20.25
CA VAL A 257 -8.55 -38.72 20.81
C VAL A 257 -8.55 -39.36 22.20
N ARG A 258 -8.22 -40.65 22.25
CA ARG A 258 -8.14 -41.42 23.51
C ARG A 258 -6.81 -42.15 23.68
N THR A 259 -5.95 -42.16 22.68
CA THR A 259 -4.67 -42.84 22.69
C THR A 259 -3.55 -41.87 22.26
N PRO A 260 -2.28 -42.11 22.65
CA PRO A 260 -1.14 -41.31 22.21
C PRO A 260 -1.05 -41.20 20.68
N GLN A 261 -1.37 -42.28 19.95
CA GLN A 261 -1.32 -42.28 18.48
C GLN A 261 -2.44 -41.40 17.87
N ARG A 262 -3.63 -41.36 18.46
CA ARG A 262 -4.69 -40.43 18.03
C ARG A 262 -4.38 -39.00 18.40
N ALA A 263 -3.68 -38.75 19.51
CA ALA A 263 -3.18 -37.40 19.83
C ALA A 263 -2.09 -36.96 18.84
N LEU A 264 -1.24 -37.86 18.39
CA LEU A 264 -0.25 -37.56 17.34
C LEU A 264 -0.91 -37.30 16.00
N GLU A 265 -1.96 -38.05 15.64
CA GLU A 265 -2.78 -37.78 14.44
C GLU A 265 -3.41 -36.38 14.46
N GLU A 266 -4.01 -36.01 15.60
CA GLU A 266 -4.61 -34.67 15.79
C GLU A 266 -3.56 -33.56 15.70
N ALA A 267 -2.40 -33.73 16.35
CA ALA A 267 -1.29 -32.79 16.29
C ALA A 267 -0.79 -32.58 14.85
N ASN A 268 -0.56 -33.67 14.11
CA ASN A 268 -0.15 -33.64 12.72
C ASN A 268 -1.22 -33.00 11.80
N ARG A 269 -2.50 -33.31 12.05
CA ARG A 269 -3.62 -32.69 11.33
C ARG A 269 -3.66 -31.19 11.55
N ASN A 270 -3.48 -30.75 12.79
CA ASN A 270 -3.47 -29.33 13.13
C ASN A 270 -2.25 -28.62 12.51
N ALA A 271 -1.05 -29.24 12.57
CA ALA A 271 0.15 -28.69 11.97
C ALA A 271 0.02 -28.52 10.44
N LEU A 272 -0.43 -29.55 9.72
CA LEU A 272 -0.66 -29.49 8.27
C LEU A 272 -1.71 -28.43 7.90
N THR A 273 -2.84 -28.43 8.62
CA THR A 273 -3.92 -27.48 8.36
C THR A 273 -3.46 -26.04 8.60
N HIS A 274 -2.71 -25.82 9.69
CA HIS A 274 -2.17 -24.52 10.02
C HIS A 274 -1.22 -24.03 8.91
N LEU A 275 -0.22 -24.85 8.52
CA LEU A 275 0.71 -24.51 7.44
C LEU A 275 -0.02 -24.06 6.17
N PHE A 276 -0.98 -24.86 5.71
CA PHE A 276 -1.71 -24.56 4.49
C PHE A 276 -2.50 -23.25 4.59
N ARG A 277 -3.18 -23.05 5.71
CA ARG A 277 -4.02 -21.85 5.94
C ARG A 277 -3.18 -20.61 6.14
N VAL A 278 -2.08 -20.66 6.90
CA VAL A 278 -1.27 -19.48 7.16
C VAL A 278 -0.55 -19.00 5.91
N VAL A 279 -0.04 -19.91 5.07
CA VAL A 279 0.57 -19.54 3.78
C VAL A 279 -0.50 -19.00 2.82
N SER A 280 -1.68 -19.62 2.77
CA SER A 280 -2.81 -19.13 1.95
C SER A 280 -3.29 -17.76 2.40
N ALA A 281 -3.35 -17.51 3.71
CA ALA A 281 -3.72 -16.22 4.30
C ALA A 281 -2.67 -15.13 4.00
N ALA A 282 -1.38 -15.48 4.07
CA ALA A 282 -0.30 -14.56 3.68
C ALA A 282 -0.43 -14.14 2.20
N GLU A 283 -0.67 -15.10 1.30
CA GLU A 283 -0.90 -14.81 -0.11
C GLU A 283 -2.21 -14.04 -0.38
N LEU A 284 -3.25 -14.30 0.39
CA LEU A 284 -4.50 -13.53 0.33
C LEU A 284 -4.27 -12.06 0.70
N VAL A 285 -3.54 -11.81 1.78
CA VAL A 285 -3.19 -10.44 2.24
C VAL A 285 -2.26 -9.77 1.23
N ARG A 286 -1.23 -10.46 0.72
CA ARG A 286 -0.35 -9.96 -0.33
C ARG A 286 -1.13 -9.58 -1.59
N THR A 287 -2.03 -10.46 -2.04
CA THR A 287 -2.87 -10.22 -3.21
C THR A 287 -3.78 -9.02 -2.98
N ALA A 288 -4.45 -8.92 -1.83
CA ALA A 288 -5.29 -7.77 -1.49
C ALA A 288 -4.50 -6.47 -1.46
N GLY A 289 -3.27 -6.48 -0.92
CA GLY A 289 -2.36 -5.35 -0.94
C GLY A 289 -1.93 -4.91 -2.34
N ALA A 290 -1.76 -5.83 -3.27
CA ALA A 290 -1.34 -5.55 -4.64
C ALA A 290 -2.48 -5.13 -5.58
N LEU A 291 -3.76 -5.24 -5.15
CA LEU A 291 -4.90 -4.91 -6.00
C LEU A 291 -5.18 -3.41 -6.01
N ASP A 292 -5.58 -2.91 -7.20
CA ASP A 292 -6.17 -1.58 -7.33
C ASP A 292 -7.66 -1.62 -7.02
N TYR A 293 -8.11 -0.72 -6.15
CA TYR A 293 -9.50 -0.58 -5.76
C TYR A 293 -10.14 0.63 -6.44
N PRO A 294 -11.31 0.48 -7.07
CA PRO A 294 -11.98 1.61 -7.72
C PRO A 294 -12.58 2.59 -6.73
N SER A 295 -12.82 2.16 -5.48
CA SER A 295 -13.33 3.01 -4.43
C SER A 295 -12.83 2.59 -3.05
N TYR A 296 -12.85 3.52 -2.11
CA TYR A 296 -12.52 3.28 -0.70
C TYR A 296 -13.48 2.26 -0.07
N ASP A 297 -14.77 2.34 -0.41
CA ASP A 297 -15.80 1.45 0.12
C ASP A 297 -15.54 -0.01 -0.28
N GLU A 298 -15.11 -0.28 -1.53
CA GLU A 298 -14.71 -1.61 -1.98
C GLU A 298 -13.44 -2.11 -1.26
N ALA A 299 -12.46 -1.21 -1.06
CA ALA A 299 -11.25 -1.56 -0.32
C ALA A 299 -11.56 -1.94 1.14
N ILE A 300 -12.44 -1.18 1.81
CA ILE A 300 -12.91 -1.47 3.17
C ILE A 300 -13.66 -2.80 3.22
N ALA A 301 -14.56 -3.07 2.28
CA ALA A 301 -15.32 -4.32 2.25
C ALA A 301 -14.39 -5.55 2.10
N VAL A 302 -13.35 -5.44 1.27
CA VAL A 302 -12.33 -6.50 1.12
C VAL A 302 -11.52 -6.65 2.41
N ARG A 303 -11.05 -5.52 2.99
CA ARG A 303 -10.33 -5.54 4.28
C ARG A 303 -11.14 -6.23 5.36
N ASP A 304 -12.40 -5.86 5.54
CA ASP A 304 -13.26 -6.38 6.60
C ASP A 304 -13.55 -7.87 6.41
N SER A 305 -13.76 -8.31 5.17
CA SER A 305 -13.94 -9.73 4.83
C SER A 305 -12.70 -10.57 5.17
N ILE A 306 -11.51 -10.08 4.83
CA ILE A 306 -10.24 -10.77 5.13
C ILE A 306 -9.93 -10.70 6.62
N ALA A 307 -10.11 -9.54 7.26
CA ALA A 307 -9.87 -9.38 8.70
C ALA A 307 -10.72 -10.33 9.54
N ALA A 308 -12.01 -10.49 9.21
CA ALA A 308 -12.89 -11.42 9.91
C ALA A 308 -12.42 -12.88 9.80
N ARG A 309 -11.82 -13.29 8.66
CA ARG A 309 -11.23 -14.62 8.52
C ARG A 309 -9.96 -14.78 9.37
N LEU A 310 -9.07 -13.78 9.34
CA LEU A 310 -7.84 -13.79 10.11
C LEU A 310 -8.13 -13.78 11.62
N ASP A 311 -9.10 -12.98 12.09
CA ASP A 311 -9.55 -12.97 13.48
C ASP A 311 -10.06 -14.34 13.93
N ARG A 312 -10.89 -15.00 13.12
CA ARG A 312 -11.37 -16.35 13.40
C ARG A 312 -10.21 -17.35 13.53
N LEU A 313 -9.27 -17.33 12.58
CA LEU A 313 -8.11 -18.24 12.59
C LEU A 313 -7.17 -17.95 13.76
N ALA A 314 -6.97 -16.68 14.12
CA ALA A 314 -6.19 -16.30 15.29
C ALA A 314 -6.82 -16.81 16.59
N LEU A 315 -8.15 -16.69 16.75
CA LEU A 315 -8.89 -17.22 17.89
C LEU A 315 -8.82 -18.75 17.95
N GLU A 316 -9.02 -19.43 16.81
CA GLU A 316 -8.89 -20.89 16.73
C GLU A 316 -7.48 -21.37 17.13
N ALA A 317 -6.41 -20.63 16.76
CA ALA A 317 -5.04 -20.93 17.15
C ALA A 317 -4.81 -20.66 18.64
N ALA A 318 -5.27 -19.53 19.16
CA ALA A 318 -5.17 -19.17 20.58
C ALA A 318 -5.91 -20.18 21.49
N ASP A 319 -7.09 -20.64 21.11
CA ASP A 319 -7.84 -21.65 21.85
C ASP A 319 -7.07 -22.99 21.94
N ARG A 320 -6.19 -23.27 20.97
CA ARG A 320 -5.30 -24.45 21.00
C ARG A 320 -3.97 -24.19 21.73
N GLY A 321 -3.74 -22.97 22.23
CA GLY A 321 -2.46 -22.57 22.84
C GLY A 321 -1.32 -22.37 21.83
N GLU A 322 -1.65 -22.08 20.57
CA GLU A 322 -0.70 -21.89 19.47
C GLU A 322 -0.43 -20.39 19.29
N ASP A 323 0.26 -19.77 20.26
CA ASP A 323 0.44 -18.32 20.33
C ASP A 323 1.18 -17.76 19.10
N ALA A 324 2.20 -18.43 18.59
CA ALA A 324 2.95 -18.02 17.40
C ALA A 324 2.05 -17.98 16.16
N ALA A 325 1.19 -18.99 16.01
CA ALA A 325 0.19 -19.07 14.93
C ALA A 325 -0.83 -17.91 15.01
N ALA A 326 -1.34 -17.66 16.21
CA ALA A 326 -2.26 -16.54 16.45
C ALA A 326 -1.61 -15.19 16.10
N GLU A 327 -0.34 -15.01 16.49
CA GLU A 327 0.43 -13.80 16.19
C GLU A 327 0.67 -13.61 14.68
N ALA A 328 0.92 -14.70 13.93
CA ALA A 328 1.10 -14.64 12.49
C ALA A 328 -0.17 -14.09 11.80
N PHE A 329 -1.36 -14.58 12.14
CA PHE A 329 -2.62 -14.07 11.60
C PHE A 329 -2.88 -12.61 12.01
N ASP A 330 -2.58 -12.23 13.25
CA ASP A 330 -2.73 -10.84 13.71
C ASP A 330 -1.73 -9.89 13.04
N ARG A 331 -0.50 -10.33 12.74
CA ARG A 331 0.49 -9.59 11.95
C ARG A 331 -0.04 -9.29 10.54
N LEU A 332 -0.60 -10.30 9.86
CA LEU A 332 -1.20 -10.15 8.53
C LEU A 332 -2.39 -9.17 8.57
N ARG A 333 -3.27 -9.31 9.56
CA ARG A 333 -4.43 -8.42 9.75
C ARG A 333 -4.02 -6.96 9.94
N ARG A 334 -3.03 -6.71 10.80
CA ARG A 334 -2.49 -5.37 11.05
C ARG A 334 -1.87 -4.75 9.80
N ALA A 335 -1.11 -5.53 9.03
CA ALA A 335 -0.51 -5.08 7.78
C ALA A 335 -1.56 -4.66 6.76
N LEU A 336 -2.60 -5.49 6.56
CA LEU A 336 -3.71 -5.18 5.65
C LEU A 336 -4.48 -3.92 6.09
N ALA A 337 -4.77 -3.78 7.39
CA ALA A 337 -5.49 -2.63 7.92
C ALA A 337 -4.71 -1.31 7.69
N ARG A 338 -3.40 -1.31 7.92
CA ARG A 338 -2.53 -0.15 7.68
C ARG A 338 -2.43 0.19 6.20
N ASP A 339 -2.27 -0.81 5.33
CA ASP A 339 -2.18 -0.60 3.89
C ASP A 339 -3.46 0.04 3.34
N ILE A 340 -4.63 -0.49 3.66
CA ILE A 340 -5.91 0.08 3.21
C ILE A 340 -6.15 1.48 3.81
N ALA A 341 -5.80 1.70 5.07
CA ALA A 341 -5.92 3.01 5.71
C ALA A 341 -5.02 4.06 5.02
N SER A 342 -3.77 3.68 4.68
CA SER A 342 -2.83 4.58 4.00
C SER A 342 -3.31 5.00 2.60
N ARG A 343 -3.98 4.10 1.88
CA ARG A 343 -4.58 4.37 0.56
C ARG A 343 -5.88 5.15 0.65
N GLY A 344 -6.57 5.10 1.79
CA GLY A 344 -7.90 5.68 1.96
C GLY A 344 -7.98 7.16 1.63
N ALA A 345 -6.88 7.91 1.83
CA ALA A 345 -6.80 9.33 1.50
C ALA A 345 -6.82 9.63 -0.01
N SER A 346 -6.45 8.66 -0.86
CA SER A 346 -6.35 8.82 -2.32
C SER A 346 -7.47 8.13 -3.11
N LEU A 347 -8.27 7.26 -2.45
CA LEU A 347 -9.33 6.52 -3.12
C LEU A 347 -10.64 7.33 -3.19
N ALA A 348 -11.29 7.23 -4.35
CA ALA A 348 -12.63 7.79 -4.54
C ALA A 348 -13.65 7.14 -3.59
N ARG A 349 -14.62 7.91 -3.11
CA ARG A 349 -15.73 7.43 -2.30
C ARG A 349 -16.97 7.20 -3.14
N VAL A 350 -17.78 6.23 -2.77
CA VAL A 350 -19.08 6.00 -3.40
C VAL A 350 -20.12 6.90 -2.75
N TYR A 351 -20.91 7.57 -3.57
CA TYR A 351 -22.14 8.23 -3.12
C TYR A 351 -23.31 7.85 -4.02
N GLN A 352 -24.51 7.95 -3.50
CA GLN A 352 -25.73 7.59 -4.21
C GLN A 352 -26.45 8.85 -4.67
N LEU A 353 -26.90 8.85 -5.93
CA LEU A 353 -27.72 9.91 -6.52
C LEU A 353 -28.97 9.32 -7.10
N ARG A 354 -30.14 9.89 -6.75
CA ARG A 354 -31.43 9.52 -7.35
C ARG A 354 -31.81 10.53 -8.40
N LEU A 355 -31.95 10.06 -9.65
CA LEU A 355 -32.35 10.92 -10.75
C LEU A 355 -33.86 11.16 -10.75
N SER A 356 -34.29 12.38 -11.05
CA SER A 356 -35.71 12.74 -11.21
C SER A 356 -36.26 12.35 -12.60
N ALA A 357 -35.41 12.30 -13.60
CA ALA A 357 -35.73 11.86 -14.97
C ALA A 357 -34.61 11.02 -15.54
N SER A 358 -34.93 10.11 -16.49
CA SER A 358 -33.93 9.33 -17.19
C SER A 358 -33.09 10.21 -18.09
N GLU A 359 -31.76 10.05 -18.05
CA GLU A 359 -30.82 10.80 -18.87
C GLU A 359 -29.66 9.95 -19.37
N PRO A 360 -28.96 10.34 -20.44
CA PRO A 360 -27.76 9.63 -20.91
C PRO A 360 -26.63 9.67 -19.88
N ALA A 361 -25.87 8.57 -19.76
CA ALA A 361 -24.73 8.48 -18.85
C ALA A 361 -23.66 9.54 -19.13
N LEU A 362 -23.46 9.95 -20.37
CA LEU A 362 -22.53 11.01 -20.72
C LEU A 362 -22.99 12.39 -20.20
N VAL A 363 -24.30 12.67 -20.26
CA VAL A 363 -24.90 13.91 -19.71
C VAL A 363 -24.76 13.93 -18.19
N LEU A 364 -25.06 12.78 -17.55
CA LEU A 364 -24.87 12.60 -16.10
C LEU A 364 -23.39 12.83 -15.71
N ALA A 365 -22.47 12.20 -16.43
CA ALA A 365 -21.03 12.37 -16.18
C ALA A 365 -20.58 13.81 -16.39
N HIS A 366 -21.08 14.49 -17.44
CA HIS A 366 -20.77 15.91 -17.65
C HIS A 366 -21.33 16.80 -16.55
N ARG A 367 -22.55 16.56 -16.08
CA ARG A 367 -23.17 17.33 -15.01
C ARG A 367 -22.40 17.22 -13.69
N ILE A 368 -21.92 16.01 -13.37
CA ILE A 368 -21.24 15.73 -12.11
C ILE A 368 -19.76 16.09 -12.17
N TYR A 369 -19.08 15.73 -13.27
CA TYR A 369 -17.63 15.83 -13.40
C TYR A 369 -17.17 16.97 -14.32
N GLY A 370 -18.08 17.58 -15.08
CA GLY A 370 -17.74 18.61 -16.08
C GLY A 370 -17.30 19.95 -15.50
N GLY A 371 -17.65 20.24 -14.23
CA GLY A 371 -17.28 21.46 -13.51
C GLY A 371 -15.90 21.38 -12.82
N GLU A 372 -15.17 20.32 -12.97
CA GLU A 372 -13.87 20.11 -12.33
C GLU A 372 -12.85 21.17 -12.78
N THR A 373 -12.33 21.93 -11.83
CA THR A 373 -11.36 23.01 -12.08
C THR A 373 -9.93 22.52 -12.23
N ASP A 374 -9.65 21.28 -11.79
CA ASP A 374 -8.32 20.68 -11.91
C ASP A 374 -8.09 20.12 -13.31
N ARG A 375 -7.23 20.81 -14.08
CA ARG A 375 -6.85 20.45 -15.43
C ARG A 375 -6.18 19.07 -15.51
N ARG A 376 -5.41 18.68 -14.47
CA ARG A 376 -4.71 17.39 -14.42
C ARG A 376 -5.69 16.23 -14.23
N ALA A 377 -6.74 16.39 -13.45
CA ALA A 377 -7.77 15.39 -13.27
C ALA A 377 -8.63 15.20 -14.53
N ARG A 378 -8.83 16.27 -15.33
CA ARG A 378 -9.51 16.18 -16.64
C ARG A 378 -8.68 15.45 -17.70
N GLU A 379 -7.36 15.61 -17.67
CA GLU A 379 -6.45 14.94 -18.62
C GLU A 379 -6.25 13.46 -18.27
N ALA A 380 -6.41 13.07 -17.00
CA ALA A 380 -6.22 11.70 -16.54
C ALA A 380 -7.37 10.75 -16.89
N VAL A 381 -8.64 11.24 -16.87
CA VAL A 381 -9.82 10.41 -17.14
C VAL A 381 -10.83 11.19 -17.98
N THR A 382 -11.14 10.70 -19.18
CA THR A 382 -12.10 11.35 -20.06
C THR A 382 -13.54 11.22 -19.56
N LEU A 383 -14.42 12.14 -19.97
CA LEU A 383 -15.85 12.09 -19.61
C LEU A 383 -16.53 10.80 -20.11
N GLU A 384 -16.11 10.27 -21.27
CA GLU A 384 -16.58 9.00 -21.79
C GLU A 384 -16.18 7.82 -20.89
N ALA A 385 -14.95 7.82 -20.38
CA ALA A 385 -14.49 6.79 -19.45
C ALA A 385 -15.25 6.86 -18.12
N ARG A 386 -15.57 8.06 -17.63
CA ARG A 386 -16.41 8.28 -16.43
C ARG A 386 -17.85 7.82 -16.65
N ALA A 387 -18.43 8.14 -17.81
CA ALA A 387 -19.76 7.65 -18.19
C ALA A 387 -19.80 6.13 -18.31
N ALA A 388 -18.78 5.52 -18.92
CA ALA A 388 -18.65 4.07 -18.99
C ALA A 388 -18.52 3.42 -17.59
N ALA A 389 -17.78 4.05 -16.68
CA ALA A 389 -17.65 3.59 -15.30
C ALA A 389 -18.99 3.63 -14.53
N VAL A 390 -19.81 4.67 -14.72
CA VAL A 390 -21.16 4.77 -14.14
C VAL A 390 -22.05 3.65 -14.67
N VAL A 391 -22.02 3.39 -15.98
CA VAL A 391 -22.80 2.31 -16.63
C VAL A 391 -22.40 0.94 -16.10
N ALA A 392 -21.10 0.67 -16.03
CA ALA A 392 -20.57 -0.60 -15.56
C ALA A 392 -20.88 -0.87 -14.09
N ARG A 393 -20.69 0.15 -13.22
CA ARG A 393 -20.94 0.06 -11.77
C ARG A 393 -22.40 -0.24 -11.48
N ASN A 394 -23.30 0.46 -12.11
CA ASN A 394 -24.74 0.33 -11.91
C ASN A 394 -25.41 -0.74 -12.79
N ARG A 395 -24.62 -1.48 -13.58
CA ARG A 395 -25.12 -2.52 -14.50
C ARG A 395 -26.24 -2.01 -15.42
N ILE A 396 -26.08 -0.77 -15.91
CA ILE A 396 -27.08 -0.14 -16.78
C ILE A 396 -27.05 -0.81 -18.14
N ALA A 397 -28.21 -1.28 -18.59
CA ALA A 397 -28.30 -2.05 -19.85
C ALA A 397 -27.97 -1.22 -21.09
N HIS A 398 -28.32 0.08 -21.08
CA HIS A 398 -28.08 0.97 -22.22
C HIS A 398 -27.56 2.34 -21.76
N PRO A 399 -26.36 2.77 -22.22
CA PRO A 399 -25.72 4.01 -21.76
C PRO A 399 -26.55 5.28 -21.97
N SER A 400 -27.45 5.29 -22.95
CA SER A 400 -28.30 6.45 -23.21
C SER A 400 -29.49 6.59 -22.26
N PHE A 401 -29.76 5.61 -21.39
CA PHE A 401 -30.92 5.60 -20.52
C PHE A 401 -30.54 5.15 -19.11
N VAL A 402 -29.90 6.05 -18.34
CA VAL A 402 -29.73 5.88 -16.88
C VAL A 402 -31.10 6.03 -16.24
N PRO A 403 -31.61 5.04 -15.51
CA PRO A 403 -32.99 5.03 -15.02
C PRO A 403 -33.20 6.11 -13.94
N ALA A 404 -34.39 6.74 -13.97
CA ALA A 404 -34.86 7.61 -12.92
C ALA A 404 -35.46 6.82 -11.74
N GLY A 405 -35.52 7.43 -10.57
CA GLY A 405 -36.19 6.87 -9.39
C GLY A 405 -35.46 5.75 -8.65
N VAL A 406 -34.28 5.35 -9.15
CA VAL A 406 -33.39 4.39 -8.49
C VAL A 406 -32.11 5.09 -8.03
N ASP A 407 -31.46 4.54 -7.02
CA ASP A 407 -30.22 5.08 -6.50
C ASP A 407 -29.07 4.63 -7.43
N ILE A 408 -28.38 5.62 -8.01
CA ILE A 408 -27.25 5.44 -8.92
C ILE A 408 -25.97 5.69 -8.13
N GLU A 409 -25.10 4.70 -8.09
CA GLU A 409 -23.78 4.80 -7.46
C GLU A 409 -22.79 5.56 -8.33
N LEU A 410 -22.17 6.56 -7.76
CA LEU A 410 -21.19 7.43 -8.38
C LEU A 410 -19.94 7.50 -7.53
N LEU A 411 -18.80 7.81 -8.15
CA LEU A 411 -17.53 8.01 -7.45
C LEU A 411 -17.24 9.49 -7.30
N THR A 412 -16.72 9.89 -6.12
CA THR A 412 -16.16 11.23 -5.93
C THR A 412 -14.82 11.37 -6.64
N ASN A 413 -14.48 12.58 -7.08
CA ASN A 413 -13.22 12.84 -7.78
C ASN A 413 -12.05 13.12 -6.86
N SER A 414 -12.29 13.38 -5.57
CA SER A 414 -11.27 13.71 -4.58
C SER A 414 -11.82 13.50 -3.18
N PRO A 415 -10.99 13.14 -2.20
CA PRO A 415 -11.40 12.95 -0.81
C PRO A 415 -11.99 14.21 -0.14
N ASP A 416 -11.84 15.38 -0.75
CA ASP A 416 -12.14 16.67 -0.13
C ASP A 416 -13.47 17.33 -0.58
N THR A 417 -14.29 16.67 -1.42
CA THR A 417 -15.54 17.27 -1.93
C THR A 417 -16.82 16.72 -1.28
N GLY A 418 -16.73 16.13 -0.10
CA GLY A 418 -17.90 15.62 0.66
C GLY A 418 -18.91 16.68 1.12
N GLU A 419 -18.70 17.99 0.86
CA GLU A 419 -19.51 19.07 1.40
C GLU A 419 -20.20 19.97 0.36
N ARG A 420 -20.21 19.61 -0.93
CA ARG A 420 -20.87 20.43 -1.97
C ARG A 420 -21.86 19.65 -2.85
N ALA A 421 -22.79 18.94 -2.25
CA ALA A 421 -23.98 18.44 -2.95
C ALA A 421 -25.18 18.44 -2.00
N ALA A 422 -25.59 19.63 -1.58
CA ALA A 422 -26.89 19.91 -0.97
C ALA A 422 -27.57 21.04 -1.73
#